data_21c10c5e1f3be260a9b9a3622d9d577c
#
_entry.id   21c10c5e1f3be260a9b9a3622d9d577c
#
_cell.length_a   1.000
_cell.length_b   1.000
_cell.length_c   1.000
_cell.angle_alpha   90.00
_cell.angle_beta   90.00
_cell.angle_gamma   90.00
#
_symmetry.space_group_name_H-M   'P 1'
#
loop_
_entity.id
_entity.type
_entity.pdbx_description
1 polymer ?
#
loop_
_entity_poly.entity_id
_entity_poly.type
_entity_poly.pdbx_seq_one_letter_code
_entity_poly.pdbx_strand_id
1 'polypeptide(L)'
;MQVYFDNSATTEPYDEVIDAVVHTMKNNFGNPSSAHGLGLKAEIALNESRDKLAKTINCTKDEIIFTSGGSESNNFLVKGFTGVGAHIITSEIEHPSVLNTFRELEAAGTKVTYLKVDNKGRISLEDLKNSINSDTRLVSIIHVNNELGVVQDIEAIGTLIKEKSPRVKFHVDAVQSYGKFKIDVKKAQIDLLSVSGHKIHGPRGVGFSYIKKGFNPKALISGGGQERNFRSGTENLPGIIGFVKASDIIYNNVQLNYSKVSELKEYFIERLRDLKDIVINSPCEDCFSPYILSVSFIGVRGEVLLHLLEENGIYVSTGSACSAKKQGDSHVLKAIGLNTKETKGTIRFSFNEFNTKEEVDYTIEVLEKSLKFLRRK
;
A
#
# COMPACT_ATOMS: atom_id res chain seq x y z
N MET A 1 -27.12 -7.75 -7.17
CA MET A 1 -26.40 -6.92 -6.14
C MET A 1 -25.07 -6.54 -6.73
N GLN A 2 -24.56 -5.34 -6.45
CA GLN A 2 -23.17 -4.97 -6.81
C GLN A 2 -22.33 -5.06 -5.54
N VAL A 3 -21.24 -5.82 -5.59
CA VAL A 3 -20.33 -6.07 -4.46
C VAL A 3 -18.90 -5.69 -4.86
N TYR A 4 -18.28 -4.78 -4.11
CA TYR A 4 -16.91 -4.35 -4.39
C TYR A 4 -15.95 -4.84 -3.31
N PHE A 5 -15.23 -5.91 -3.61
CA PHE A 5 -14.19 -6.53 -2.79
C PHE A 5 -12.79 -6.39 -3.40
N ASP A 6 -12.52 -5.25 -4.08
CA ASP A 6 -11.19 -4.94 -4.64
C ASP A 6 -10.60 -3.63 -4.09
N ASN A 7 -10.85 -3.33 -2.82
CA ASN A 7 -10.41 -2.12 -2.14
C ASN A 7 -8.88 -1.97 -2.05
N SER A 8 -8.13 -3.06 -2.15
CA SER A 8 -6.67 -3.02 -2.25
C SER A 8 -6.16 -2.51 -3.59
N ALA A 9 -6.95 -2.58 -4.66
CA ALA A 9 -6.61 -1.98 -5.96
C ALA A 9 -6.88 -0.47 -5.94
N THR A 10 -8.06 -0.05 -5.51
CA THR A 10 -8.45 1.35 -5.28
C THR A 10 -9.72 1.37 -4.43
N THR A 11 -9.97 2.45 -3.71
CA THR A 11 -11.22 2.66 -2.98
C THR A 11 -12.09 3.70 -3.67
N GLU A 12 -13.40 3.62 -3.48
CA GLU A 12 -14.34 4.66 -3.87
C GLU A 12 -14.12 5.92 -3.01
N PRO A 13 -13.98 7.12 -3.58
CA PRO A 13 -13.84 8.33 -2.78
C PRO A 13 -15.10 8.61 -1.96
N TYR A 14 -14.93 9.15 -0.74
CA TYR A 14 -16.06 9.67 0.04
C TYR A 14 -16.69 10.88 -0.68
N ASP A 15 -18.01 11.07 -0.54
CA ASP A 15 -18.71 12.23 -1.11
C ASP A 15 -18.11 13.55 -0.63
N GLU A 16 -17.77 13.65 0.66
CA GLU A 16 -17.14 14.84 1.23
C GLU A 16 -15.74 15.10 0.66
N VAL A 17 -15.05 14.07 0.16
CA VAL A 17 -13.77 14.20 -0.54
C VAL A 17 -14.00 14.78 -1.93
N ILE A 18 -15.01 14.28 -2.66
CA ILE A 18 -15.39 14.80 -3.97
C ILE A 18 -15.76 16.27 -3.87
N ASP A 19 -16.61 16.63 -2.89
CA ASP A 19 -17.03 18.00 -2.63
C ASP A 19 -15.85 18.92 -2.32
N ALA A 20 -14.92 18.47 -1.48
CA ALA A 20 -13.71 19.23 -1.14
C ALA A 20 -12.82 19.49 -2.36
N VAL A 21 -12.66 18.51 -3.24
CA VAL A 21 -11.91 18.65 -4.50
C VAL A 21 -12.60 19.67 -5.41
N VAL A 22 -13.90 19.52 -5.66
CA VAL A 22 -14.68 20.43 -6.52
C VAL A 22 -14.68 21.85 -5.97
N HIS A 23 -14.89 22.01 -4.65
CA HIS A 23 -14.83 23.32 -3.99
C HIS A 23 -13.47 24.00 -4.20
N THR A 24 -12.37 23.23 -4.03
CA THR A 24 -11.01 23.76 -4.20
C THR A 24 -10.76 24.19 -5.63
N MET A 25 -11.16 23.38 -6.62
CA MET A 25 -11.03 23.70 -8.05
C MET A 25 -11.76 25.01 -8.43
N LYS A 26 -12.91 25.27 -7.83
CA LYS A 26 -13.72 26.49 -8.08
C LYS A 26 -13.21 27.73 -7.34
N ASN A 27 -12.80 27.58 -6.09
CA ASN A 27 -12.64 28.70 -5.17
C ASN A 27 -11.19 28.93 -4.70
N ASN A 28 -10.27 28.00 -4.97
CA ASN A 28 -8.87 28.07 -4.55
C ASN A 28 -7.92 27.57 -5.67
N PHE A 29 -8.10 28.09 -6.87
CA PHE A 29 -7.37 27.70 -8.08
C PHE A 29 -6.04 28.43 -8.27
N GLY A 30 -5.65 29.31 -7.34
CA GLY A 30 -4.39 30.06 -7.42
C GLY A 30 -3.17 29.11 -7.41
N ASN A 31 -2.10 29.53 -8.12
CA ASN A 31 -0.84 28.83 -8.02
C ASN A 31 -0.15 29.17 -6.69
N PRO A 32 0.19 28.21 -5.82
CA PRO A 32 0.85 28.48 -4.53
C PRO A 32 2.16 29.28 -4.64
N SER A 33 2.84 29.24 -5.79
CA SER A 33 4.08 29.98 -6.04
C SER A 33 3.86 31.44 -6.50
N SER A 34 2.61 31.88 -6.69
CA SER A 34 2.30 33.24 -7.16
C SER A 34 2.28 34.25 -6.02
N ALA A 35 2.89 35.43 -6.23
CA ALA A 35 3.01 36.49 -5.22
C ALA A 35 1.72 37.28 -4.93
N HIS A 36 0.63 37.05 -5.66
CA HIS A 36 -0.65 37.74 -5.45
C HIS A 36 -1.55 37.00 -4.47
N GLY A 37 -2.63 37.64 -3.98
CA GLY A 37 -3.51 37.10 -2.94
C GLY A 37 -4.12 35.72 -3.20
N LEU A 38 -4.41 35.35 -4.46
CA LEU A 38 -4.89 34.01 -4.80
C LEU A 38 -3.80 32.96 -4.62
N GLY A 39 -2.54 33.30 -4.94
CA GLY A 39 -1.41 32.41 -4.70
C GLY A 39 -1.17 32.22 -3.19
N LEU A 40 -1.16 33.30 -2.42
CA LEU A 40 -1.01 33.23 -0.96
C LEU A 40 -2.10 32.36 -0.29
N LYS A 41 -3.36 32.50 -0.74
CA LYS A 41 -4.46 31.65 -0.24
C LYS A 41 -4.20 30.18 -0.53
N ALA A 42 -3.73 29.85 -1.73
CA ALA A 42 -3.39 28.48 -2.13
C ALA A 42 -2.20 27.93 -1.34
N GLU A 43 -1.16 28.75 -1.11
CA GLU A 43 0.01 28.40 -0.30
C GLU A 43 -0.37 28.10 1.17
N ILE A 44 -1.21 28.93 1.77
CA ILE A 44 -1.72 28.69 3.13
C ILE A 44 -2.43 27.33 3.20
N ALA A 45 -3.37 27.07 2.28
CA ALA A 45 -4.10 25.81 2.23
C ALA A 45 -3.19 24.58 2.02
N LEU A 46 -2.16 24.72 1.19
CA LEU A 46 -1.15 23.69 0.99
C LEU A 46 -0.37 23.40 2.27
N ASN A 47 0.06 24.44 2.99
CA ASN A 47 0.82 24.29 4.23
C ASN A 47 -0.03 23.72 5.38
N GLU A 48 -1.30 24.11 5.51
CA GLU A 48 -2.25 23.53 6.44
C GLU A 48 -2.51 22.04 6.15
N SER A 49 -2.65 21.70 4.87
CA SER A 49 -2.80 20.31 4.41
C SER A 49 -1.61 19.45 4.82
N ARG A 50 -0.39 19.99 4.64
CA ARG A 50 0.85 19.33 5.02
C ARG A 50 0.94 19.10 6.53
N ASP A 51 0.55 20.08 7.35
CA ASP A 51 0.54 19.97 8.81
C ASP A 51 -0.45 18.91 9.30
N LYS A 52 -1.65 18.85 8.72
CA LYS A 52 -2.65 17.83 9.05
C LYS A 52 -2.14 16.41 8.76
N LEU A 53 -1.60 16.17 7.56
CA LEU A 53 -1.06 14.85 7.21
C LEU A 53 0.15 14.47 8.08
N ALA A 54 1.00 15.42 8.42
CA ALA A 54 2.15 15.18 9.31
C ALA A 54 1.73 14.66 10.69
N LYS A 55 0.64 15.20 11.24
CA LYS A 55 0.09 14.76 12.54
C LYS A 55 -0.38 13.31 12.52
N THR A 56 -0.87 12.80 11.39
CA THR A 56 -1.38 11.42 11.29
C THR A 56 -0.30 10.36 11.50
N ILE A 57 0.97 10.70 11.29
CA ILE A 57 2.12 9.80 11.43
C ILE A 57 3.15 10.27 12.48
N ASN A 58 2.78 11.24 13.31
CA ASN A 58 3.63 11.83 14.38
C ASN A 58 4.94 12.46 13.85
N CYS A 59 4.86 13.22 12.74
CA CYS A 59 5.98 14.00 12.22
C CYS A 59 5.67 15.49 12.12
N THR A 60 6.56 16.28 11.55
CA THR A 60 6.38 17.71 11.30
C THR A 60 6.03 17.98 9.83
N LYS A 61 5.35 19.07 9.55
CA LYS A 61 4.99 19.48 8.18
C LYS A 61 6.20 19.55 7.25
N ASP A 62 7.38 19.87 7.79
CA ASP A 62 8.61 19.98 7.01
C ASP A 62 9.17 18.62 6.55
N GLU A 63 8.62 17.53 7.00
CA GLU A 63 9.03 16.17 6.65
C GLU A 63 8.10 15.53 5.60
N ILE A 64 7.04 16.25 5.17
CA ILE A 64 6.09 15.79 4.14
C ILE A 64 6.42 16.40 2.78
N ILE A 65 6.48 15.58 1.74
CA ILE A 65 6.63 15.96 0.34
C ILE A 65 5.48 15.36 -0.46
N PHE A 66 4.70 16.17 -1.13
CA PHE A 66 3.60 15.69 -1.96
C PHE A 66 4.09 15.05 -3.25
N THR A 67 3.44 13.97 -3.65
CA THR A 67 3.74 13.17 -4.84
C THR A 67 2.45 12.82 -5.57
N SER A 68 2.54 12.19 -6.73
CA SER A 68 1.36 11.68 -7.45
C SER A 68 0.80 10.36 -6.89
N GLY A 69 1.46 9.74 -5.89
CA GLY A 69 1.03 8.48 -5.27
C GLY A 69 2.17 7.57 -4.86
N GLY A 70 1.84 6.36 -4.44
CA GLY A 70 2.79 5.40 -3.88
C GLY A 70 3.95 5.03 -4.83
N SER A 71 3.68 4.84 -6.11
CA SER A 71 4.74 4.48 -7.07
C SER A 71 5.77 5.57 -7.25
N GLU A 72 5.36 6.85 -7.34
CA GLU A 72 6.29 7.98 -7.37
C GLU A 72 7.04 8.08 -6.05
N SER A 73 6.35 7.97 -4.91
CA SER A 73 6.97 8.03 -3.58
C SER A 73 8.04 6.95 -3.40
N ASN A 74 7.74 5.68 -3.74
CA ASN A 74 8.68 4.58 -3.66
C ASN A 74 9.93 4.81 -4.54
N ASN A 75 9.73 5.18 -5.81
CA ASN A 75 10.83 5.49 -6.71
C ASN A 75 11.69 6.65 -6.20
N PHE A 76 11.04 7.73 -5.76
CA PHE A 76 11.72 8.93 -5.25
C PHE A 76 12.58 8.59 -4.03
N LEU A 77 12.01 7.91 -3.03
CA LEU A 77 12.71 7.61 -1.79
C LEU A 77 13.81 6.57 -1.99
N VAL A 78 13.57 5.53 -2.76
CA VAL A 78 14.58 4.49 -3.02
C VAL A 78 15.73 5.06 -3.87
N LYS A 79 15.44 5.68 -5.02
CA LYS A 79 16.47 6.23 -5.91
C LYS A 79 17.20 7.44 -5.30
N GLY A 80 16.53 8.20 -4.45
CA GLY A 80 17.06 9.41 -3.84
C GLY A 80 18.19 9.19 -2.83
N PHE A 81 18.29 7.97 -2.29
CA PHE A 81 19.27 7.64 -1.24
C PHE A 81 20.24 6.52 -1.60
N THR A 82 20.23 6.07 -2.84
CA THR A 82 21.05 4.96 -3.32
C THR A 82 21.94 5.37 -4.49
N GLY A 83 22.95 4.56 -4.79
CA GLY A 83 23.86 4.80 -5.90
C GLY A 83 24.81 3.63 -6.14
N VAL A 84 25.63 3.74 -7.16
CA VAL A 84 26.62 2.73 -7.54
C VAL A 84 27.52 2.35 -6.35
N GLY A 85 27.70 1.05 -6.14
CA GLY A 85 28.52 0.50 -5.04
C GLY A 85 27.83 0.47 -3.66
N ALA A 86 26.69 1.12 -3.48
CA ALA A 86 25.89 0.99 -2.27
C ALA A 86 25.28 -0.42 -2.16
N HIS A 87 25.02 -0.85 -0.93
CA HIS A 87 24.21 -2.03 -0.65
C HIS A 87 22.83 -1.60 -0.15
N ILE A 88 21.77 -2.25 -0.67
CA ILE A 88 20.38 -2.01 -0.28
C ILE A 88 19.67 -3.34 -0.03
N ILE A 89 18.71 -3.33 0.90
CA ILE A 89 18.00 -4.53 1.32
C ILE A 89 16.51 -4.31 1.13
N THR A 90 15.82 -5.32 0.62
CA THR A 90 14.35 -5.34 0.50
C THR A 90 13.82 -6.77 0.68
N SER A 91 12.49 -6.97 0.66
CA SER A 91 11.89 -8.31 0.72
C SER A 91 11.50 -8.82 -0.67
N GLU A 92 11.33 -10.15 -0.81
CA GLU A 92 10.85 -10.76 -2.05
C GLU A 92 9.36 -10.46 -2.34
N ILE A 93 8.60 -9.96 -1.35
CA ILE A 93 7.15 -9.74 -1.45
C ILE A 93 6.75 -8.27 -1.62
N GLU A 94 7.69 -7.39 -1.93
CA GLU A 94 7.40 -5.97 -2.12
C GLU A 94 6.46 -5.72 -3.32
N HIS A 95 5.79 -4.57 -3.28
CA HIS A 95 5.04 -4.10 -4.44
C HIS A 95 5.96 -3.88 -5.66
N PRO A 96 5.48 -4.10 -6.91
CA PRO A 96 6.30 -3.90 -8.11
C PRO A 96 6.98 -2.53 -8.22
N SER A 97 6.41 -1.46 -7.66
CA SER A 97 7.06 -0.12 -7.64
C SER A 97 8.32 -0.07 -6.78
N VAL A 98 8.51 -0.99 -5.84
CA VAL A 98 9.74 -1.19 -5.08
C VAL A 98 10.63 -2.21 -5.78
N LEU A 99 10.14 -3.43 -6.05
CA LEU A 99 10.95 -4.50 -6.65
C LEU A 99 11.57 -4.10 -7.98
N ASN A 100 10.80 -3.48 -8.88
CA ASN A 100 11.35 -3.09 -10.18
C ASN A 100 12.37 -1.96 -10.04
N THR A 101 12.16 -1.04 -9.08
CA THR A 101 13.14 0.00 -8.77
C THR A 101 14.45 -0.59 -8.23
N PHE A 102 14.37 -1.61 -7.37
CA PHE A 102 15.55 -2.33 -6.87
C PHE A 102 16.30 -3.07 -7.98
N ARG A 103 15.57 -3.77 -8.87
CA ARG A 103 16.15 -4.43 -10.05
C ARG A 103 16.84 -3.46 -11.01
N GLU A 104 16.23 -2.29 -11.23
CA GLU A 104 16.84 -1.22 -12.03
C GLU A 104 18.16 -0.73 -11.42
N LEU A 105 18.18 -0.51 -10.11
CA LEU A 105 19.39 -0.10 -9.39
C LEU A 105 20.46 -1.19 -9.36
N GLU A 106 20.07 -2.46 -9.23
CA GLU A 106 20.96 -3.63 -9.31
C GLU A 106 21.62 -3.71 -10.68
N ALA A 107 20.85 -3.56 -11.75
CA ALA A 107 21.38 -3.50 -13.12
C ALA A 107 22.33 -2.31 -13.35
N ALA A 108 22.17 -1.21 -12.57
CA ALA A 108 23.04 -0.04 -12.58
C ALA A 108 24.27 -0.16 -11.64
N GLY A 109 24.48 -1.31 -10.99
CA GLY A 109 25.67 -1.59 -10.17
C GLY A 109 25.49 -1.37 -8.65
N THR A 110 24.25 -1.21 -8.17
CA THR A 110 23.94 -1.26 -6.73
C THR A 110 23.87 -2.71 -6.28
N LYS A 111 24.44 -3.05 -5.11
CA LYS A 111 24.29 -4.40 -4.55
C LYS A 111 22.93 -4.53 -3.86
N VAL A 112 22.19 -5.60 -4.15
CA VAL A 112 20.85 -5.82 -3.59
C VAL A 112 20.78 -7.14 -2.84
N THR A 113 20.20 -7.12 -1.64
CA THR A 113 19.77 -8.32 -0.93
C THR A 113 18.24 -8.36 -0.89
N TYR A 114 17.67 -9.45 -1.41
CA TYR A 114 16.24 -9.76 -1.31
C TYR A 114 16.03 -10.74 -0.14
N LEU A 115 15.43 -10.26 0.95
CA LEU A 115 15.10 -11.10 2.10
C LEU A 115 14.01 -12.09 1.74
N LYS A 116 14.23 -13.36 2.04
CA LYS A 116 13.20 -14.39 1.99
C LYS A 116 12.16 -14.17 3.07
N VAL A 117 10.99 -14.74 2.85
CA VAL A 117 9.89 -14.72 3.80
C VAL A 117 9.50 -16.13 4.24
N ASP A 118 8.86 -16.23 5.40
CA ASP A 118 8.26 -17.49 5.86
C ASP A 118 6.96 -17.80 5.07
N ASN A 119 6.33 -18.92 5.37
CA ASN A 119 5.07 -19.35 4.73
C ASN A 119 3.87 -18.42 5.04
N LYS A 120 4.01 -17.46 5.95
CA LYS A 120 3.04 -16.40 6.22
C LYS A 120 3.39 -15.08 5.54
N GLY A 121 4.57 -15.00 4.91
CA GLY A 121 5.06 -13.80 4.23
C GLY A 121 5.84 -12.84 5.14
N ARG A 122 6.29 -13.25 6.34
CA ARG A 122 7.08 -12.40 7.25
C ARG A 122 8.56 -12.55 6.97
N ILE A 123 9.30 -11.45 7.01
CA ILE A 123 10.77 -11.49 6.97
C ILE A 123 11.34 -12.00 8.31
N SER A 124 12.51 -12.62 8.24
CA SER A 124 13.30 -13.00 9.41
C SER A 124 14.13 -11.80 9.91
N LEU A 125 13.96 -11.43 11.17
CA LEU A 125 14.79 -10.39 11.80
C LEU A 125 16.26 -10.81 11.89
N GLU A 126 16.53 -12.11 12.06
CA GLU A 126 17.90 -12.67 12.06
C GLU A 126 18.54 -12.52 10.68
N ASP A 127 17.82 -12.85 9.60
CA ASP A 127 18.34 -12.69 8.22
C ASP A 127 18.58 -11.22 7.88
N LEU A 128 17.68 -10.32 8.31
CA LEU A 128 17.86 -8.88 8.16
C LEU A 128 19.13 -8.42 8.89
N LYS A 129 19.32 -8.83 10.16
CA LYS A 129 20.47 -8.49 10.98
C LYS A 129 21.78 -8.93 10.31
N ASN A 130 21.81 -10.14 9.77
CA ASN A 130 22.98 -10.72 9.13
C ASN A 130 23.27 -10.10 7.75
N SER A 131 22.27 -9.56 7.08
CA SER A 131 22.41 -8.89 5.78
C SER A 131 22.96 -7.46 5.90
N ILE A 132 22.77 -6.78 7.02
CA ILE A 132 23.28 -5.41 7.22
C ILE A 132 24.79 -5.41 7.39
N ASN A 133 25.50 -4.67 6.51
CA ASN A 133 26.94 -4.53 6.51
C ASN A 133 27.37 -3.04 6.38
N SER A 134 28.67 -2.76 6.31
CA SER A 134 29.25 -1.40 6.23
C SER A 134 28.78 -0.61 4.99
N ASP A 135 28.47 -1.29 3.90
CA ASP A 135 28.05 -0.68 2.63
C ASP A 135 26.54 -0.45 2.56
N THR A 136 25.76 -1.02 3.51
CA THR A 136 24.31 -0.89 3.54
C THR A 136 23.89 0.57 3.74
N ARG A 137 23.02 1.07 2.88
CA ARG A 137 22.51 2.45 2.90
C ARG A 137 21.01 2.54 3.14
N LEU A 138 20.26 1.53 2.68
CA LEU A 138 18.80 1.51 2.74
C LEU A 138 18.28 0.10 3.02
N VAL A 139 17.29 0.01 3.90
CA VAL A 139 16.38 -1.13 4.03
C VAL A 139 14.98 -0.63 3.65
N SER A 140 14.30 -1.30 2.73
CA SER A 140 12.96 -0.96 2.26
C SER A 140 12.02 -2.14 2.46
N ILE A 141 10.98 -1.97 3.28
CA ILE A 141 10.02 -3.04 3.63
C ILE A 141 8.60 -2.54 3.49
N ILE A 142 7.77 -3.33 2.82
CA ILE A 142 6.32 -3.10 2.78
C ILE A 142 5.71 -3.39 4.15
N HIS A 143 4.93 -2.45 4.71
CA HIS A 143 4.29 -2.66 6.01
C HIS A 143 3.17 -3.69 5.94
N VAL A 144 2.26 -3.53 4.96
CA VAL A 144 1.17 -4.48 4.70
C VAL A 144 1.22 -4.90 3.24
N ASN A 145 1.38 -6.19 2.98
CA ASN A 145 1.43 -6.70 1.62
C ASN A 145 0.04 -6.63 0.97
N ASN A 146 -0.01 -6.15 -0.26
CA ASN A 146 -1.25 -5.90 -0.99
C ASN A 146 -1.95 -7.14 -1.56
N GLU A 147 -1.31 -8.31 -1.54
CA GLU A 147 -1.86 -9.58 -2.04
C GLU A 147 -2.30 -10.51 -0.91
N LEU A 148 -1.44 -10.66 0.11
CA LEU A 148 -1.68 -11.52 1.27
C LEU A 148 -2.30 -10.79 2.47
N GLY A 149 -2.01 -9.49 2.60
CA GLY A 149 -2.37 -8.77 3.82
C GLY A 149 -1.44 -9.04 5.00
N VAL A 150 -0.31 -9.75 4.81
CA VAL A 150 0.66 -9.94 5.89
C VAL A 150 1.21 -8.59 6.35
N VAL A 151 1.32 -8.43 7.67
CA VAL A 151 1.80 -7.23 8.36
C VAL A 151 3.21 -7.49 8.87
N GLN A 152 4.16 -6.66 8.46
CA GLN A 152 5.53 -6.69 8.98
C GLN A 152 5.63 -5.87 10.26
N ASP A 153 6.36 -6.36 11.26
CA ASP A 153 6.62 -5.62 12.50
C ASP A 153 7.65 -4.49 12.28
N ILE A 154 7.15 -3.35 11.79
CA ILE A 154 8.00 -2.20 11.45
C ILE A 154 8.70 -1.59 12.68
N GLU A 155 8.16 -1.75 13.90
CA GLU A 155 8.80 -1.26 15.12
C GLU A 155 10.02 -2.14 15.47
N ALA A 156 9.88 -3.46 15.44
CA ALA A 156 10.99 -4.38 15.67
C ALA A 156 12.07 -4.25 14.57
N ILE A 157 11.65 -4.13 13.30
CA ILE A 157 12.54 -3.93 12.16
C ILE A 157 13.33 -2.63 12.31
N GLY A 158 12.66 -1.51 12.57
CA GLY A 158 13.32 -0.21 12.74
C GLY A 158 14.30 -0.19 13.90
N THR A 159 13.93 -0.76 15.04
CA THR A 159 14.79 -0.91 16.22
C THR A 159 16.07 -1.69 15.87
N LEU A 160 15.91 -2.87 15.25
CA LEU A 160 17.03 -3.71 14.83
C LEU A 160 17.98 -3.00 13.86
N ILE A 161 17.42 -2.29 12.86
CA ILE A 161 18.23 -1.53 11.90
C ILE A 161 19.08 -0.48 12.62
N LYS A 162 18.48 0.29 13.54
CA LYS A 162 19.19 1.38 14.23
C LYS A 162 20.20 0.86 15.25
N GLU A 163 19.93 -0.23 15.94
CA GLU A 163 20.89 -0.91 16.79
C GLU A 163 22.09 -1.44 16.00
N LYS A 164 21.85 -2.03 14.82
CA LYS A 164 22.92 -2.57 13.98
C LYS A 164 23.74 -1.48 13.29
N SER A 165 23.07 -0.45 12.75
CA SER A 165 23.71 0.68 12.08
C SER A 165 22.78 1.90 12.01
N PRO A 166 23.00 2.94 12.83
CA PRO A 166 22.20 4.18 12.79
C PRO A 166 22.25 4.92 11.45
N ARG A 167 23.26 4.65 10.61
CA ARG A 167 23.42 5.29 9.28
C ARG A 167 22.50 4.69 8.21
N VAL A 168 22.06 3.45 8.38
CA VAL A 168 21.14 2.79 7.44
C VAL A 168 19.78 3.45 7.53
N LYS A 169 19.24 3.87 6.39
CA LYS A 169 17.90 4.44 6.31
C LYS A 169 16.86 3.34 6.26
N PHE A 170 15.77 3.54 7.00
CA PHE A 170 14.62 2.65 6.98
C PHE A 170 13.48 3.29 6.19
N HIS A 171 13.16 2.70 5.04
CA HIS A 171 12.02 3.05 4.21
C HIS A 171 10.88 2.04 4.42
N VAL A 172 9.67 2.55 4.59
CA VAL A 172 8.44 1.75 4.71
C VAL A 172 7.48 2.12 3.58
N ASP A 173 7.10 1.14 2.76
CA ASP A 173 5.94 1.28 1.89
C ASP A 173 4.67 1.09 2.73
N ALA A 174 4.01 2.21 3.06
CA ALA A 174 2.79 2.25 3.87
C ALA A 174 1.52 2.42 3.03
N VAL A 175 1.56 2.20 1.72
CA VAL A 175 0.43 2.41 0.81
C VAL A 175 -0.80 1.60 1.22
N GLN A 176 -0.63 0.38 1.75
CA GLN A 176 -1.74 -0.46 2.20
C GLN A 176 -2.06 -0.33 3.69
N SER A 177 -1.19 0.31 4.47
CA SER A 177 -1.35 0.41 5.92
C SER A 177 -1.79 1.79 6.41
N TYR A 178 -1.46 2.87 5.69
CA TYR A 178 -1.87 4.23 6.04
C TYR A 178 -3.41 4.33 6.11
N GLY A 179 -3.94 4.92 7.18
CA GLY A 179 -5.37 5.01 7.45
C GLY A 179 -6.05 3.73 7.94
N LYS A 180 -5.36 2.59 7.91
CA LYS A 180 -5.86 1.29 8.41
C LYS A 180 -5.18 0.86 9.70
N PHE A 181 -3.94 1.28 9.89
CA PHE A 181 -3.12 1.07 11.07
C PHE A 181 -2.60 2.42 11.59
N LYS A 182 -2.41 2.54 12.89
CA LYS A 182 -1.70 3.69 13.45
C LYS A 182 -0.22 3.54 13.14
N ILE A 183 0.37 4.54 12.49
CA ILE A 183 1.80 4.59 12.17
C ILE A 183 2.40 5.74 12.96
N ASP A 184 3.42 5.46 13.77
CA ASP A 184 4.23 6.46 14.46
C ASP A 184 5.66 6.31 13.95
N VAL A 185 6.08 7.25 13.09
CA VAL A 185 7.39 7.18 12.43
C VAL A 185 8.55 7.32 13.42
N LYS A 186 8.32 7.99 14.57
CA LYS A 186 9.35 8.13 15.62
C LYS A 186 9.51 6.83 16.39
N LYS A 187 8.39 6.23 16.83
CA LYS A 187 8.37 4.97 17.58
C LYS A 187 8.95 3.82 16.75
N ALA A 188 8.54 3.70 15.48
CA ALA A 188 9.04 2.69 14.56
C ALA A 188 10.40 3.04 13.94
N GLN A 189 11.03 4.17 14.33
CA GLN A 189 12.34 4.61 13.85
C GLN A 189 12.44 4.66 12.31
N ILE A 190 11.31 5.00 11.66
CA ILE A 190 11.21 5.14 10.21
C ILE A 190 11.90 6.43 9.78
N ASP A 191 12.69 6.39 8.73
CA ASP A 191 13.34 7.56 8.14
C ASP A 191 12.61 8.05 6.88
N LEU A 192 11.95 7.13 6.15
CA LEU A 192 11.31 7.35 4.87
C LEU A 192 10.00 6.57 4.81
N LEU A 193 8.90 7.19 4.32
CA LEU A 193 7.61 6.49 4.21
C LEU A 193 6.90 6.90 2.93
N SER A 194 6.26 5.94 2.26
CA SER A 194 5.46 6.15 1.05
C SER A 194 3.98 5.94 1.31
N VAL A 195 3.13 6.88 0.85
CA VAL A 195 1.67 6.86 1.03
C VAL A 195 0.95 7.22 -0.26
N SER A 196 -0.27 6.69 -0.45
CA SER A 196 -1.15 6.99 -1.59
C SER A 196 -2.58 7.27 -1.16
N GLY A 197 -3.19 8.36 -1.66
CA GLY A 197 -4.50 8.81 -1.23
C GLY A 197 -5.64 7.87 -1.63
N HIS A 198 -5.58 7.26 -2.82
CA HIS A 198 -6.66 6.42 -3.34
C HIS A 198 -6.83 5.06 -2.64
N LYS A 199 -6.03 4.75 -1.63
CA LYS A 199 -6.17 3.54 -0.81
C LYS A 199 -6.96 3.78 0.47
N ILE A 200 -7.35 5.04 0.70
CA ILE A 200 -8.09 5.49 1.88
C ILE A 200 -9.27 6.41 1.49
N HIS A 201 -9.96 6.10 0.41
CA HIS A 201 -11.10 6.88 -0.09
C HIS A 201 -10.76 8.32 -0.52
N GLY A 202 -9.47 8.60 -0.77
CA GLY A 202 -8.98 9.84 -1.33
C GLY A 202 -8.87 9.82 -2.86
N PRO A 203 -8.53 10.96 -3.47
CA PRO A 203 -8.38 11.07 -4.92
C PRO A 203 -7.21 10.23 -5.43
N ARG A 204 -7.31 9.78 -6.69
CA ARG A 204 -6.18 9.25 -7.45
C ARG A 204 -5.23 10.39 -7.84
N GLY A 205 -3.98 10.06 -8.14
CA GLY A 205 -3.00 11.05 -8.59
C GLY A 205 -2.48 11.97 -7.48
N VAL A 206 -2.59 11.54 -6.22
CA VAL A 206 -2.03 12.23 -5.05
C VAL A 206 -1.55 11.23 -4.01
N GLY A 207 -0.43 11.56 -3.37
CA GLY A 207 0.16 10.85 -2.25
C GLY A 207 1.17 11.74 -1.54
N PHE A 208 1.89 11.21 -0.59
CA PHE A 208 3.04 11.89 -0.01
C PHE A 208 4.18 10.93 0.32
N SER A 209 5.37 11.49 0.37
CA SER A 209 6.56 10.90 0.98
C SER A 209 6.83 11.58 2.31
N TYR A 210 7.10 10.81 3.37
CA TYR A 210 7.73 11.32 4.57
C TYR A 210 9.24 11.15 4.45
N ILE A 211 9.97 12.21 4.78
CA ILE A 211 11.44 12.25 4.81
C ILE A 211 11.86 12.87 6.13
N LYS A 212 12.49 12.08 6.98
CA LYS A 212 12.98 12.53 8.27
C LYS A 212 13.86 13.76 8.13
N LYS A 213 13.65 14.74 8.99
CA LYS A 213 14.41 15.99 8.98
C LYS A 213 15.93 15.75 8.97
N GLY A 214 16.62 16.49 8.13
CA GLY A 214 18.07 16.37 7.94
C GLY A 214 18.48 15.40 6.84
N PHE A 215 17.53 14.70 6.18
CA PHE A 215 17.81 13.86 5.02
C PHE A 215 17.47 14.62 3.74
N ASN A 216 18.38 14.59 2.78
CA ASN A 216 18.25 15.28 1.50
C ASN A 216 18.37 14.24 0.37
N PRO A 217 17.23 13.73 -0.16
CA PRO A 217 17.25 12.84 -1.30
C PRO A 217 17.65 13.58 -2.57
N LYS A 218 18.21 12.85 -3.53
CA LYS A 218 18.32 13.36 -4.89
C LYS A 218 16.91 13.52 -5.47
N ALA A 219 16.63 14.69 -6.06
CA ALA A 219 15.35 14.93 -6.71
C ALA A 219 15.09 13.92 -7.83
N LEU A 220 13.87 13.39 -7.90
CA LEU A 220 13.42 12.52 -8.99
C LEU A 220 12.97 13.37 -10.19
N ILE A 221 12.28 14.50 -9.94
CA ILE A 221 11.75 15.40 -10.94
C ILE A 221 12.37 16.77 -10.72
N SER A 222 13.22 17.20 -11.68
CA SER A 222 13.85 18.52 -11.68
C SER A 222 12.91 19.57 -12.30
N GLY A 223 13.01 20.84 -11.86
CA GLY A 223 12.19 21.92 -12.42
C GLY A 223 12.15 23.19 -11.56
N GLY A 224 10.98 23.74 -11.34
CA GLY A 224 10.74 25.06 -10.76
C GLY A 224 10.86 25.18 -9.24
N GLY A 225 11.41 24.20 -8.54
CA GLY A 225 11.74 24.31 -7.11
C GLY A 225 10.60 23.98 -6.14
N GLN A 226 9.43 23.54 -6.63
CA GLN A 226 8.33 23.11 -5.78
C GLN A 226 8.76 21.96 -4.85
N GLU A 227 7.98 21.73 -3.81
CA GLU A 227 8.26 20.70 -2.80
C GLU A 227 9.75 20.76 -2.33
N ARG A 228 10.24 21.96 -2.06
CA ARG A 228 11.62 22.23 -1.57
C ARG A 228 12.73 21.72 -2.49
N ASN A 229 12.54 21.79 -3.79
CA ASN A 229 13.43 21.25 -4.84
C ASN A 229 13.54 19.73 -4.87
N PHE A 230 12.73 18.99 -4.09
CA PHE A 230 12.73 17.53 -4.10
C PHE A 230 11.82 16.97 -5.19
N ARG A 231 10.70 17.67 -5.47
CA ARG A 231 9.72 17.25 -6.46
C ARG A 231 9.10 18.46 -7.17
N SER A 232 9.64 18.80 -8.29
CA SER A 232 9.17 19.95 -9.07
C SER A 232 7.86 19.66 -9.82
N GLY A 233 7.13 20.73 -10.15
CA GLY A 233 5.82 20.73 -10.79
C GLY A 233 4.75 21.33 -9.88
N THR A 234 3.84 22.12 -10.48
CA THR A 234 2.76 22.79 -9.73
C THR A 234 1.98 21.77 -8.90
N GLU A 235 1.77 22.07 -7.64
CA GLU A 235 1.15 21.21 -6.68
C GLU A 235 -0.32 20.96 -7.02
N ASN A 236 -0.77 19.71 -6.92
CA ASN A 236 -2.16 19.31 -7.12
C ASN A 236 -3.00 19.67 -5.88
N LEU A 237 -3.20 20.98 -5.62
CA LEU A 237 -3.89 21.46 -4.43
C LEU A 237 -5.29 20.85 -4.24
N PRO A 238 -6.15 20.72 -5.27
CA PRO A 238 -7.45 20.05 -5.11
C PRO A 238 -7.33 18.61 -4.66
N GLY A 239 -6.42 17.85 -5.27
CA GLY A 239 -6.16 16.45 -4.88
C GLY A 239 -5.58 16.33 -3.47
N ILE A 240 -4.69 17.25 -3.08
CA ILE A 240 -4.10 17.29 -1.74
C ILE A 240 -5.19 17.58 -0.67
N ILE A 241 -6.07 18.55 -0.90
CA ILE A 241 -7.19 18.86 0.00
C ILE A 241 -8.16 17.68 0.12
N GLY A 242 -8.47 17.03 -1.00
CA GLY A 242 -9.26 15.80 -0.99
C GLY A 242 -8.59 14.67 -0.19
N PHE A 243 -7.28 14.51 -0.34
CA PHE A 243 -6.53 13.51 0.43
C PHE A 243 -6.53 13.81 1.94
N VAL A 244 -6.35 15.07 2.33
CA VAL A 244 -6.48 15.49 3.74
C VAL A 244 -7.87 15.19 4.27
N LYS A 245 -8.92 15.50 3.51
CA LYS A 245 -10.29 15.22 3.91
C LYS A 245 -10.54 13.71 4.13
N ALA A 246 -10.03 12.86 3.24
CA ALA A 246 -10.09 11.41 3.41
C ALA A 246 -9.32 10.96 4.66
N SER A 247 -8.11 11.52 4.89
CA SER A 247 -7.31 11.22 6.08
C SER A 247 -8.03 11.63 7.36
N ASP A 248 -8.63 12.81 7.41
CA ASP A 248 -9.39 13.28 8.58
C ASP A 248 -10.55 12.33 8.92
N ILE A 249 -11.31 11.87 7.90
CA ILE A 249 -12.45 10.95 8.08
C ILE A 249 -11.97 9.60 8.63
N ILE A 250 -10.96 9.02 7.98
CA ILE A 250 -10.54 7.64 8.30
C ILE A 250 -9.80 7.55 9.63
N TYR A 251 -8.95 8.54 9.97
CA TYR A 251 -8.22 8.52 11.24
C TYR A 251 -9.10 8.76 12.46
N ASN A 252 -10.24 9.45 12.31
CA ASN A 252 -11.23 9.59 13.37
C ASN A 252 -11.93 8.25 13.67
N ASN A 253 -11.92 7.30 12.75
CA ASN A 253 -12.65 6.03 12.85
C ASN A 253 -11.75 4.79 12.72
N VAL A 254 -10.41 4.93 12.71
CA VAL A 254 -9.49 3.84 12.37
C VAL A 254 -9.71 2.58 13.21
N GLN A 255 -9.94 2.71 14.51
CA GLN A 255 -10.17 1.56 15.40
C GLN A 255 -11.55 0.92 15.16
N LEU A 256 -12.58 1.73 14.95
CA LEU A 256 -13.93 1.25 14.64
C LEU A 256 -13.95 0.50 13.30
N ASN A 257 -13.33 1.09 12.28
CA ASN A 257 -13.24 0.49 10.95
C ASN A 257 -12.45 -0.82 10.99
N TYR A 258 -11.33 -0.85 11.72
CA TYR A 258 -10.56 -2.07 11.92
C TYR A 258 -11.40 -3.20 12.54
N SER A 259 -12.15 -2.91 13.60
CA SER A 259 -13.02 -3.90 14.26
C SER A 259 -14.11 -4.42 13.33
N LYS A 260 -14.82 -3.52 12.64
CA LYS A 260 -15.87 -3.90 11.67
C LYS A 260 -15.33 -4.83 10.56
N VAL A 261 -14.18 -4.46 9.99
CA VAL A 261 -13.59 -5.23 8.90
C VAL A 261 -13.02 -6.55 9.41
N SER A 262 -12.53 -6.62 10.65
CA SER A 262 -12.11 -7.87 11.29
C SER A 262 -13.29 -8.84 11.43
N GLU A 263 -14.41 -8.37 11.98
CA GLU A 263 -15.63 -9.17 12.10
C GLU A 263 -16.16 -9.65 10.74
N LEU A 264 -16.06 -8.81 9.69
CA LEU A 264 -16.48 -9.17 8.34
C LEU A 264 -15.57 -10.26 7.74
N LYS A 265 -14.25 -10.14 7.89
CA LYS A 265 -13.29 -11.15 7.44
C LYS A 265 -13.48 -12.48 8.15
N GLU A 266 -13.67 -12.46 9.46
CA GLU A 266 -13.97 -13.66 10.26
C GLU A 266 -15.24 -14.34 9.76
N TYR A 267 -16.31 -13.58 9.58
CA TYR A 267 -17.56 -14.09 9.03
C TYR A 267 -17.36 -14.69 7.63
N PHE A 268 -16.62 -14.03 6.74
CA PHE A 268 -16.34 -14.55 5.41
C PHE A 268 -15.57 -15.88 5.48
N ILE A 269 -14.53 -15.97 6.33
CA ILE A 269 -13.76 -17.20 6.51
C ILE A 269 -14.64 -18.33 7.06
N GLU A 270 -15.55 -18.04 7.99
CA GLU A 270 -16.51 -19.03 8.51
C GLU A 270 -17.37 -19.57 7.37
N ARG A 271 -17.95 -18.69 6.55
CA ARG A 271 -18.79 -19.09 5.42
C ARG A 271 -18.02 -19.87 4.33
N LEU A 272 -16.73 -19.58 4.15
CA LEU A 272 -15.88 -20.32 3.22
C LEU A 272 -15.62 -21.77 3.63
N ARG A 273 -15.73 -22.12 4.94
CA ARG A 273 -15.46 -23.48 5.44
C ARG A 273 -16.34 -24.56 4.82
N ASP A 274 -17.52 -24.20 4.35
CA ASP A 274 -18.46 -25.11 3.68
C ASP A 274 -18.03 -25.45 2.24
N LEU A 275 -17.10 -24.67 1.68
CA LEU A 275 -16.57 -24.91 0.33
C LEU A 275 -15.40 -25.91 0.38
N LYS A 276 -15.43 -26.90 -0.53
CA LYS A 276 -14.37 -27.90 -0.66
C LYS A 276 -13.18 -27.38 -1.47
N ASP A 277 -12.03 -27.99 -1.25
CA ASP A 277 -10.81 -27.74 -2.03
C ASP A 277 -10.44 -26.25 -2.10
N ILE A 278 -10.36 -25.60 -0.94
CA ILE A 278 -9.86 -24.23 -0.77
C ILE A 278 -8.68 -24.20 0.21
N VAL A 279 -7.81 -23.22 0.03
CA VAL A 279 -6.74 -22.88 0.97
C VAL A 279 -6.83 -21.40 1.30
N ILE A 280 -6.95 -21.07 2.59
CA ILE A 280 -6.94 -19.70 3.07
C ILE A 280 -5.49 -19.29 3.31
N ASN A 281 -4.97 -18.37 2.48
CA ASN A 281 -3.58 -17.93 2.52
C ASN A 281 -3.35 -16.81 3.56
N SER A 282 -4.41 -16.11 3.98
CA SER A 282 -4.36 -15.02 4.95
C SER A 282 -5.44 -15.18 6.03
N PRO A 283 -5.27 -16.12 6.98
CA PRO A 283 -6.24 -16.39 8.04
C PRO A 283 -6.40 -15.19 9.01
N CYS A 284 -7.35 -15.30 9.94
CA CYS A 284 -7.51 -14.33 11.02
C CYS A 284 -6.47 -14.60 12.13
N GLU A 285 -5.27 -14.09 11.92
CA GLU A 285 -4.14 -14.10 12.85
C GLU A 285 -3.56 -12.68 12.96
N ASP A 286 -2.90 -12.36 14.06
CA ASP A 286 -2.36 -11.02 14.35
C ASP A 286 -1.39 -10.48 13.27
N CYS A 287 -0.73 -11.38 12.55
CA CYS A 287 0.17 -11.03 11.47
C CYS A 287 -0.51 -10.78 10.13
N PHE A 288 -1.84 -10.82 10.05
CA PHE A 288 -2.58 -10.51 8.84
C PHE A 288 -3.57 -9.37 9.03
N SER A 289 -3.55 -8.44 8.10
CA SER A 289 -4.52 -7.35 8.01
C SER A 289 -5.94 -7.89 7.82
N PRO A 290 -6.94 -7.36 8.52
CA PRO A 290 -8.32 -7.74 8.28
C PRO A 290 -8.85 -7.25 6.93
N TYR A 291 -8.24 -6.25 6.33
CA TYR A 291 -8.67 -5.64 5.08
C TYR A 291 -8.41 -6.49 3.83
N ILE A 292 -7.67 -7.60 3.95
CA ILE A 292 -7.29 -8.46 2.81
C ILE A 292 -7.51 -9.93 3.18
N LEU A 293 -8.16 -10.66 2.27
CA LEU A 293 -8.37 -12.10 2.33
C LEU A 293 -7.92 -12.73 1.01
N SER A 294 -6.87 -13.53 1.05
CA SER A 294 -6.35 -14.30 -0.08
C SER A 294 -6.78 -15.76 0.07
N VAL A 295 -7.46 -16.29 -0.95
CA VAL A 295 -7.98 -17.67 -0.96
C VAL A 295 -7.64 -18.35 -2.27
N SER A 296 -7.03 -19.53 -2.19
CA SER A 296 -6.78 -20.39 -3.35
C SER A 296 -7.91 -21.42 -3.51
N PHE A 297 -8.58 -21.38 -4.65
CA PHE A 297 -9.62 -22.34 -5.05
C PHE A 297 -9.00 -23.43 -5.93
N ILE A 298 -8.75 -24.59 -5.34
CA ILE A 298 -8.03 -25.68 -6.02
C ILE A 298 -8.89 -26.26 -7.16
N GLY A 299 -8.24 -26.52 -8.29
CA GLY A 299 -8.87 -27.11 -9.46
C GLY A 299 -9.57 -26.12 -10.40
N VAL A 300 -9.49 -24.80 -10.11
CA VAL A 300 -10.02 -23.76 -10.99
C VAL A 300 -8.92 -22.75 -11.37
N ARG A 301 -9.17 -21.99 -12.44
CA ARG A 301 -8.32 -20.85 -12.80
C ARG A 301 -8.93 -19.58 -12.22
N GLY A 302 -8.16 -18.84 -11.42
CA GLY A 302 -8.60 -17.61 -10.77
C GLY A 302 -9.15 -16.56 -11.75
N GLU A 303 -8.51 -16.42 -12.93
CA GLU A 303 -9.01 -15.51 -13.98
C GLU A 303 -10.43 -15.89 -14.44
N VAL A 304 -10.71 -17.19 -14.62
CA VAL A 304 -12.05 -17.65 -15.03
C VAL A 304 -13.06 -17.45 -13.91
N LEU A 305 -12.66 -17.76 -12.67
CA LEU A 305 -13.51 -17.53 -11.50
C LEU A 305 -13.81 -16.04 -11.29
N LEU A 306 -12.82 -15.17 -11.49
CA LEU A 306 -12.98 -13.71 -11.43
C LEU A 306 -14.05 -13.22 -12.40
N HIS A 307 -14.02 -13.68 -13.66
CA HIS A 307 -15.03 -13.27 -14.66
C HIS A 307 -16.43 -13.79 -14.33
N LEU A 308 -16.56 -15.01 -13.80
CA LEU A 308 -17.87 -15.51 -13.33
C LEU A 308 -18.41 -14.71 -12.13
N LEU A 309 -17.54 -14.24 -11.24
CA LEU A 309 -17.92 -13.35 -10.15
C LEU A 309 -18.35 -11.98 -10.70
N GLU A 310 -17.59 -11.40 -11.64
CA GLU A 310 -17.88 -10.13 -12.29
C GLU A 310 -19.23 -10.16 -13.05
N GLU A 311 -19.53 -11.24 -13.77
CA GLU A 311 -20.85 -11.45 -14.43
C GLU A 311 -22.02 -11.41 -13.43
N ASN A 312 -21.77 -11.73 -12.16
CA ASN A 312 -22.73 -11.63 -11.06
C ASN A 312 -22.59 -10.34 -10.25
N GLY A 313 -21.83 -9.34 -10.73
CA GLY A 313 -21.65 -8.04 -10.10
C GLY A 313 -20.71 -8.05 -8.89
N ILE A 314 -19.87 -9.08 -8.74
CA ILE A 314 -18.89 -9.20 -7.64
C ILE A 314 -17.50 -8.89 -8.18
N TYR A 315 -16.91 -7.80 -7.73
CA TYR A 315 -15.61 -7.30 -8.17
C TYR A 315 -14.51 -7.70 -7.18
N VAL A 316 -13.60 -8.53 -7.64
CA VAL A 316 -12.45 -9.06 -6.90
C VAL A 316 -11.17 -8.96 -7.73
N SER A 317 -10.03 -9.38 -7.19
CA SER A 317 -8.77 -9.42 -7.94
C SER A 317 -8.13 -10.80 -7.87
N THR A 318 -7.38 -11.18 -8.91
CA THR A 318 -6.34 -12.20 -8.78
C THR A 318 -5.11 -11.56 -8.14
N GLY A 319 -4.32 -12.30 -7.36
CA GLY A 319 -3.13 -11.77 -6.67
C GLY A 319 -2.17 -10.98 -7.56
N SER A 320 -2.21 -11.21 -8.87
CA SER A 320 -1.37 -10.57 -9.89
C SER A 320 -2.06 -9.48 -10.71
N ALA A 321 -3.09 -8.80 -10.19
CA ALA A 321 -3.85 -7.79 -10.95
C ALA A 321 -2.98 -6.71 -11.63
N CYS A 322 -1.88 -6.30 -11.01
CA CYS A 322 -0.90 -5.38 -11.63
C CYS A 322 -0.05 -6.04 -12.73
N SER A 323 0.00 -7.37 -12.80
CA SER A 323 0.68 -8.17 -13.81
C SER A 323 -0.28 -8.81 -14.82
N ALA A 324 -1.57 -8.50 -14.79
CA ALA A 324 -2.61 -9.10 -15.63
C ALA A 324 -2.33 -8.99 -17.15
N LYS A 325 -1.42 -8.10 -17.57
CA LYS A 325 -0.90 -8.01 -18.93
C LYS A 325 0.38 -8.86 -19.19
N LYS A 326 0.99 -9.45 -18.14
CA LYS A 326 2.12 -10.38 -18.28
C LYS A 326 1.67 -11.70 -17.66
N GLN A 327 1.49 -12.74 -18.48
CA GLN A 327 1.23 -14.12 -18.05
C GLN A 327 2.35 -14.58 -17.09
N GLY A 328 2.10 -14.51 -15.78
CA GLY A 328 3.06 -14.95 -14.76
C GLY A 328 2.38 -15.13 -13.41
N ASP A 329 2.77 -16.19 -12.69
CA ASP A 329 2.29 -16.43 -11.34
C ASP A 329 2.76 -15.29 -10.40
N SER A 330 1.97 -14.99 -9.35
CA SER A 330 2.34 -14.01 -8.33
C SER A 330 3.69 -14.37 -7.67
N HIS A 331 4.61 -13.41 -7.65
CA HIS A 331 5.88 -13.57 -6.95
C HIS A 331 5.68 -13.69 -5.42
N VAL A 332 4.65 -13.04 -4.88
CA VAL A 332 4.28 -13.09 -3.46
C VAL A 332 3.83 -14.50 -3.07
N LEU A 333 2.90 -15.09 -3.84
CA LEU A 333 2.38 -16.43 -3.57
C LEU A 333 3.47 -17.51 -3.74
N LYS A 334 4.40 -17.31 -4.68
CA LYS A 334 5.58 -18.17 -4.82
C LYS A 334 6.54 -18.05 -3.64
N ALA A 335 6.77 -16.83 -3.15
CA ALA A 335 7.67 -16.59 -2.03
C ALA A 335 7.21 -17.28 -0.74
N ILE A 336 5.90 -17.40 -0.51
CA ILE A 336 5.35 -18.15 0.63
C ILE A 336 5.24 -19.66 0.42
N GLY A 337 5.71 -20.16 -0.75
CA GLY A 337 5.80 -21.60 -1.03
C GLY A 337 4.53 -22.24 -1.62
N LEU A 338 3.56 -21.45 -2.09
CA LEU A 338 2.38 -22.03 -2.76
C LEU A 338 2.77 -22.71 -4.07
N ASN A 339 2.21 -23.88 -4.30
CA ASN A 339 2.42 -24.60 -5.55
C ASN A 339 1.61 -23.97 -6.71
N THR A 340 1.90 -24.41 -7.94
CA THR A 340 1.28 -23.86 -9.15
C THR A 340 -0.25 -24.01 -9.18
N LYS A 341 -0.81 -25.08 -8.58
CA LYS A 341 -2.27 -25.29 -8.55
C LYS A 341 -2.94 -24.29 -7.61
N GLU A 342 -2.32 -24.05 -6.45
CA GLU A 342 -2.78 -23.06 -5.48
C GLU A 342 -2.68 -21.65 -6.06
N THR A 343 -1.51 -21.27 -6.59
CA THR A 343 -1.27 -19.94 -7.15
C THR A 343 -2.23 -19.59 -8.28
N LYS A 344 -2.49 -20.55 -9.20
CA LYS A 344 -3.39 -20.33 -10.34
C LYS A 344 -4.85 -20.14 -9.96
N GLY A 345 -5.30 -20.68 -8.82
CA GLY A 345 -6.66 -20.60 -8.33
C GLY A 345 -6.88 -19.48 -7.32
N THR A 346 -5.90 -18.62 -7.07
CA THR A 346 -5.98 -17.62 -6.00
C THR A 346 -6.81 -16.42 -6.42
N ILE A 347 -7.76 -16.04 -5.56
CA ILE A 347 -8.52 -14.80 -5.58
C ILE A 347 -8.19 -14.00 -4.31
N ARG A 348 -8.02 -12.69 -4.49
CA ARG A 348 -7.91 -11.73 -3.39
C ARG A 348 -9.24 -11.00 -3.25
N PHE A 349 -9.81 -11.06 -2.06
CA PHE A 349 -10.90 -10.21 -1.61
C PHE A 349 -10.29 -9.11 -0.72
N SER A 350 -10.71 -7.87 -0.90
CA SER A 350 -10.24 -6.77 -0.06
C SER A 350 -11.36 -5.83 0.31
N PHE A 351 -11.46 -5.56 1.59
CA PHE A 351 -12.61 -4.96 2.26
C PHE A 351 -12.37 -3.50 2.64
N ASN A 352 -13.47 -2.82 2.92
CA ASN A 352 -13.53 -1.54 3.61
C ASN A 352 -14.67 -1.55 4.64
N GLU A 353 -14.87 -0.46 5.34
CA GLU A 353 -15.86 -0.28 6.40
C GLU A 353 -17.32 -0.26 5.94
N PHE A 354 -17.57 -0.19 4.63
CA PHE A 354 -18.92 -0.19 4.03
C PHE A 354 -19.38 -1.58 3.61
N ASN A 355 -18.46 -2.53 3.49
CA ASN A 355 -18.84 -3.90 3.12
C ASN A 355 -19.68 -4.58 4.21
N THR A 356 -20.63 -5.42 3.80
CA THR A 356 -21.64 -6.02 4.68
C THR A 356 -21.61 -7.55 4.66
N LYS A 357 -22.26 -8.16 5.67
CA LYS A 357 -22.42 -9.63 5.73
C LYS A 357 -23.32 -10.16 4.62
N GLU A 358 -24.30 -9.38 4.18
CA GLU A 358 -25.18 -9.71 3.06
C GLU A 358 -24.41 -9.80 1.74
N GLU A 359 -23.41 -8.93 1.55
CA GLU A 359 -22.49 -9.01 0.41
C GLU A 359 -21.63 -10.28 0.45
N VAL A 360 -21.20 -10.69 1.66
CA VAL A 360 -20.48 -11.96 1.86
C VAL A 360 -21.38 -13.14 1.53
N ASP A 361 -22.60 -13.21 2.07
CA ASP A 361 -23.53 -14.31 1.82
C ASP A 361 -23.83 -14.46 0.33
N TYR A 362 -24.11 -13.35 -0.36
CA TYR A 362 -24.31 -13.34 -1.81
C TYR A 362 -23.06 -13.85 -2.56
N THR A 363 -21.87 -13.44 -2.13
CA THR A 363 -20.62 -13.88 -2.74
C THR A 363 -20.41 -15.38 -2.56
N ILE A 364 -20.70 -15.94 -1.38
CA ILE A 364 -20.62 -17.38 -1.12
C ILE A 364 -21.58 -18.17 -2.03
N GLU A 365 -22.82 -17.72 -2.18
CA GLU A 365 -23.79 -18.38 -3.09
C GLU A 365 -23.29 -18.44 -4.53
N VAL A 366 -22.70 -17.33 -5.02
CA VAL A 366 -22.16 -17.27 -6.39
C VAL A 366 -20.89 -18.14 -6.49
N LEU A 367 -20.01 -18.13 -5.47
CA LEU A 367 -18.84 -19.01 -5.42
C LEU A 367 -19.23 -20.49 -5.48
N GLU A 368 -20.20 -20.94 -4.70
CA GLU A 368 -20.70 -22.32 -4.73
C GLU A 368 -21.15 -22.77 -6.13
N LYS A 369 -21.96 -21.93 -6.78
CA LYS A 369 -22.47 -22.18 -8.14
C LYS A 369 -21.31 -22.24 -9.15
N SER A 370 -20.41 -21.27 -9.10
CA SER A 370 -19.28 -21.15 -10.01
C SER A 370 -18.29 -22.30 -9.85
N LEU A 371 -17.92 -22.65 -8.61
CA LEU A 371 -17.01 -23.77 -8.34
C LEU A 371 -17.60 -25.11 -8.76
N LYS A 372 -18.90 -25.32 -8.51
CA LYS A 372 -19.60 -26.53 -8.96
C LYS A 372 -19.65 -26.64 -10.49
N PHE A 373 -19.76 -25.53 -11.19
CA PHE A 373 -19.69 -25.49 -12.66
C PHE A 373 -18.27 -25.78 -13.17
N LEU A 374 -17.26 -25.10 -12.63
CA LEU A 374 -15.87 -25.18 -13.10
C LEU A 374 -15.19 -26.53 -12.78
N ARG A 375 -15.61 -27.22 -11.72
CA ARG A 375 -15.06 -28.52 -11.28
C ARG A 375 -15.77 -29.75 -11.86
N ARG A 376 -16.79 -29.56 -12.71
CA ARG A 376 -17.57 -30.65 -13.36
C ARG A 376 -16.85 -31.31 -14.54
N LYS A 377 -15.54 -31.11 -14.70
CA LYS A 377 -14.77 -31.75 -15.79
C LYS A 377 -14.04 -33.00 -15.31
#